data_a8c9ca69ea20a0b2eaec10c39e4af017
#
_entry.id   a8c9ca69ea20a0b2eaec10c39e4af017
#
_cell.length_a   1.000
_cell.length_b   1.000
_cell.length_c   1.000
_cell.angle_alpha   90.00
_cell.angle_beta   90.00
_cell.angle_gamma   90.00
#
_symmetry.space_group_name_H-M   'P 1'
#
loop_
_entity.id
_entity.type
_entity.pdbx_description
1 polymer ?
#
loop_
_entity_poly.entity_id
_entity_poly.type
_entity_poly.pdbx_seq_one_letter_code
_entity_poly.pdbx_strand_id
1 'polypeptide(L)'
;MIACLTAANLVAAVRLVHDILSNNKLFANNANGLLATGGVIWATNVIAFALWYWDLDRGGAAARAHYPQANPAFVFPEMLHTDYVPANWVPKFVDYLSLGFWTATAFSPTDISAIKPWAKLLMVSEAAVSLVIAALVVARAINILA
;
A
#
# COMPACT_ATOMS: atom_id res chain seq x y z
N MET A 1 15.96 4.24 -4.37
CA MET A 1 14.84 5.16 -4.62
C MET A 1 13.59 4.76 -3.83
N ILE A 2 13.04 3.55 -3.99
CA ILE A 2 11.81 3.10 -3.27
C ILE A 2 11.97 3.22 -1.74
N ALA A 3 13.11 2.75 -1.18
CA ALA A 3 13.40 2.86 0.26
C ALA A 3 13.37 4.31 0.78
N CYS A 4 13.89 5.26 0.00
CA CYS A 4 13.82 6.68 0.38
C CYS A 4 12.38 7.21 0.39
N LEU A 5 11.58 6.83 -0.60
CA LEU A 5 10.16 7.17 -0.65
C LEU A 5 9.42 6.60 0.56
N THR A 6 9.64 5.32 0.85
CA THR A 6 9.02 4.64 2.00
C THR A 6 9.44 5.29 3.32
N ALA A 7 10.73 5.60 3.49
CA ALA A 7 11.23 6.26 4.70
C ALA A 7 10.62 7.67 4.87
N ALA A 8 10.57 8.46 3.80
CA ALA A 8 9.94 9.78 3.82
C ALA A 8 8.45 9.71 4.18
N ASN A 9 7.72 8.75 3.58
CA ASN A 9 6.31 8.54 3.89
C ASN A 9 6.10 8.09 5.34
N LEU A 10 6.93 7.18 5.84
CA LEU A 10 6.86 6.73 7.24
C LEU A 10 7.11 7.89 8.22
N VAL A 11 8.11 8.75 7.95
CA VAL A 11 8.35 9.95 8.75
C VAL A 11 7.15 10.89 8.72
N ALA A 12 6.54 11.10 7.56
CA ALA A 12 5.34 11.91 7.43
C ALA A 12 4.16 11.32 8.21
N ALA A 13 3.95 10.00 8.13
CA ALA A 13 2.92 9.29 8.87
C ALA A 13 3.11 9.39 10.39
N VAL A 14 4.34 9.16 10.88
CA VAL A 14 4.66 9.27 12.31
C VAL A 14 4.45 10.70 12.81
N ARG A 15 4.85 11.71 12.04
CA ARG A 15 4.61 13.12 12.39
C ARG A 15 3.12 13.43 12.46
N LEU A 16 2.35 13.00 11.45
CA LEU A 16 0.89 13.21 11.45
C LEU A 16 0.24 12.56 12.66
N VAL A 17 0.58 11.31 12.97
CA VAL A 17 0.06 10.59 14.15
C VAL A 17 0.44 11.33 15.44
N HIS A 18 1.69 11.75 15.58
CA HIS A 18 2.16 12.51 16.75
C HIS A 18 1.39 13.82 16.89
N ASP A 19 1.19 14.59 15.80
CA ASP A 19 0.48 15.86 15.83
C ASP A 19 -1.00 15.67 16.21
N ILE A 20 -1.64 14.60 15.76
CA ILE A 20 -3.01 14.24 16.15
C ILE A 20 -3.09 13.92 17.64
N LEU A 21 -2.18 13.08 18.15
CA LEU A 21 -2.20 12.61 19.55
C LEU A 21 -1.77 13.70 20.54
N SER A 22 -0.83 14.56 20.17
CA SER A 22 -0.38 15.69 21.00
C SER A 22 -1.32 16.89 20.97
N ASN A 23 -2.45 16.78 20.27
CA ASN A 23 -3.43 17.86 20.12
C ASN A 23 -2.82 19.17 19.61
N ASN A 24 -1.88 19.05 18.67
CA ASN A 24 -1.17 20.18 18.09
C ASN A 24 -2.15 21.13 17.37
N LYS A 25 -1.93 22.44 17.50
CA LYS A 25 -2.80 23.50 16.97
C LYS A 25 -2.86 23.52 15.42
N LEU A 26 -1.93 22.83 14.73
CA LEU A 26 -1.87 22.79 13.26
C LEU A 26 -3.19 22.38 12.60
N PHE A 27 -3.92 21.45 13.21
CA PHE A 27 -5.19 20.95 12.68
C PHE A 27 -6.37 21.22 13.64
N ALA A 28 -6.21 22.06 14.67
CA ALA A 28 -7.20 22.23 15.74
C ALA A 28 -8.61 22.59 15.24
N ASN A 29 -8.69 23.33 14.11
CA ASN A 29 -9.95 23.78 13.51
C ASN A 29 -9.97 23.60 11.99
N ASN A 30 -9.16 22.68 11.44
CA ASN A 30 -9.04 22.47 9.99
C ASN A 30 -9.17 20.99 9.61
N ALA A 31 -10.41 20.47 9.66
CA ALA A 31 -10.70 19.10 9.27
C ALA A 31 -10.33 18.81 7.80
N ASN A 32 -10.56 19.76 6.88
CA ASN A 32 -10.23 19.60 5.47
C ASN A 32 -8.72 19.45 5.25
N GLY A 33 -7.92 20.27 5.91
CA GLY A 33 -6.45 20.17 5.84
C GLY A 33 -5.94 18.85 6.41
N LEU A 34 -6.54 18.37 7.50
CA LEU A 34 -6.22 17.08 8.10
C LEU A 34 -6.55 15.93 7.17
N LEU A 35 -7.76 15.92 6.59
CA LEU A 35 -8.20 14.88 5.64
C LEU A 35 -7.34 14.88 4.37
N ALA A 36 -7.04 16.05 3.84
CA ALA A 36 -6.18 16.16 2.65
C ALA A 36 -4.76 15.63 2.93
N THR A 37 -4.14 16.03 4.05
CA THR A 37 -2.80 15.58 4.44
C THR A 37 -2.78 14.06 4.69
N GLY A 38 -3.74 13.55 5.46
CA GLY A 38 -3.88 12.13 5.72
C GLY A 38 -4.11 11.32 4.45
N GLY A 39 -4.96 11.81 3.55
CA GLY A 39 -5.22 11.20 2.25
C GLY A 39 -3.99 11.12 1.36
N VAL A 40 -3.18 12.19 1.31
CA VAL A 40 -1.91 12.20 0.55
C VAL A 40 -0.92 11.20 1.13
N ILE A 41 -0.74 11.17 2.45
CA ILE A 41 0.17 10.22 3.11
C ILE A 41 -0.31 8.79 2.88
N TRP A 42 -1.61 8.53 3.00
CA TRP A 42 -2.20 7.22 2.75
C TRP A 42 -2.00 6.77 1.30
N ALA A 43 -2.29 7.63 0.32
CA ALA A 43 -2.10 7.33 -1.09
C ALA A 43 -0.61 7.09 -1.44
N THR A 44 0.29 7.87 -0.86
CA THR A 44 1.74 7.68 -1.01
C THR A 44 2.19 6.36 -0.40
N ASN A 45 1.58 5.91 0.72
CA ASN A 45 1.83 4.60 1.30
C ASN A 45 1.46 3.49 0.33
N VAL A 46 0.27 3.53 -0.26
CA VAL A 46 -0.19 2.57 -1.27
C VAL A 46 0.81 2.47 -2.43
N ILE A 47 1.22 3.61 -2.99
CA ILE A 47 2.16 3.65 -4.11
C ILE A 47 3.53 3.08 -3.71
N ALA A 48 4.03 3.43 -2.53
CA ALA A 48 5.32 2.95 -2.03
C ALA A 48 5.34 1.43 -1.86
N PHE A 49 4.29 0.84 -1.28
CA PHE A 49 4.18 -0.60 -1.13
C PHE A 49 3.93 -1.32 -2.46
N ALA A 50 3.12 -0.76 -3.35
CA ALA A 50 2.95 -1.28 -4.71
C ALA A 50 4.27 -1.35 -5.47
N LEU A 51 5.15 -0.35 -5.32
CA LEU A 51 6.49 -0.36 -5.89
C LEU A 51 7.36 -1.47 -5.27
N TRP A 52 7.27 -1.71 -3.96
CA TRP A 52 7.97 -2.82 -3.32
C TRP A 52 7.47 -4.17 -3.80
N TYR A 53 6.16 -4.37 -3.92
CA TYR A 53 5.57 -5.60 -4.45
C TYR A 53 6.09 -5.86 -5.86
N TRP A 54 6.03 -4.84 -6.71
CA TRP A 54 6.48 -4.92 -8.10
C TRP A 54 7.99 -5.15 -8.23
N ASP A 55 8.82 -4.51 -7.40
CA ASP A 55 10.28 -4.63 -7.44
C ASP A 55 10.79 -5.95 -6.85
N LEU A 56 10.13 -6.49 -5.83
CA LEU A 56 10.58 -7.70 -5.15
C LEU A 56 9.99 -8.98 -5.73
N ASP A 57 8.86 -8.92 -6.44
CA ASP A 57 8.27 -10.12 -7.02
C ASP A 57 9.16 -10.70 -8.12
N ARG A 58 9.39 -12.02 -8.05
CA ARG A 58 10.23 -12.78 -9.01
C ARG A 58 11.63 -12.19 -9.22
N GLY A 59 12.18 -11.49 -8.24
CA GLY A 59 13.50 -10.86 -8.32
C GLY A 59 13.53 -9.52 -9.03
N GLY A 60 12.36 -8.90 -9.26
CA GLY A 60 12.23 -7.57 -9.85
C GLY A 60 11.96 -7.56 -11.36
N ALA A 61 11.71 -6.36 -11.88
CA ALA A 61 11.30 -6.18 -13.28
C ALA A 61 12.30 -6.75 -14.29
N ALA A 62 13.59 -6.54 -14.05
CA ALA A 62 14.64 -7.05 -14.93
C ALA A 62 14.72 -8.59 -14.89
N ALA A 63 14.64 -9.19 -13.71
CA ALA A 63 14.66 -10.64 -13.57
C ALA A 63 13.42 -11.28 -14.23
N ARG A 64 12.24 -10.67 -14.09
CA ARG A 64 11.01 -11.13 -14.76
C ARG A 64 11.13 -11.12 -16.29
N ALA A 65 11.84 -10.14 -16.85
CA ALA A 65 12.05 -10.07 -18.30
C ALA A 65 12.93 -11.22 -18.82
N HIS A 66 13.89 -11.68 -18.02
CA HIS A 66 14.81 -12.75 -18.40
C HIS A 66 14.33 -14.14 -17.97
N TYR A 67 13.61 -14.24 -16.86
CA TYR A 67 13.14 -15.48 -16.25
C TYR A 67 11.65 -15.40 -15.87
N PRO A 68 10.74 -15.37 -16.88
CA PRO A 68 9.30 -15.21 -16.63
C PRO A 68 8.70 -16.37 -15.80
N GLN A 69 9.37 -17.53 -15.78
CA GLN A 69 8.95 -18.72 -15.02
C GLN A 69 9.43 -18.74 -13.57
N ALA A 70 10.10 -17.69 -13.08
CA ALA A 70 10.53 -17.64 -11.68
C ALA A 70 9.32 -17.71 -10.73
N ASN A 71 9.47 -18.44 -9.61
CA ASN A 71 8.40 -18.64 -8.62
C ASN A 71 7.89 -17.30 -8.10
N PRO A 72 6.60 -16.97 -8.31
CA PRO A 72 6.04 -15.70 -7.89
C PRO A 72 5.98 -15.61 -6.36
N ALA A 73 6.03 -14.38 -5.85
CA ALA A 73 5.69 -14.10 -4.45
C ALA A 73 4.20 -13.81 -4.27
N PHE A 74 3.57 -13.30 -5.33
CA PHE A 74 2.13 -13.04 -5.42
C PHE A 74 1.53 -13.84 -6.57
N VAL A 75 0.44 -14.55 -6.29
CA VAL A 75 -0.34 -15.29 -7.29
C VAL A 75 -1.60 -14.48 -7.58
N PHE A 76 -1.71 -14.03 -8.81
CA PHE A 76 -2.85 -13.27 -9.33
C PHE A 76 -3.89 -14.22 -9.93
N PRO A 77 -5.19 -13.87 -9.93
CA PRO A 77 -6.26 -14.68 -10.52
C PRO A 77 -5.98 -15.05 -11.98
N GLU A 78 -5.39 -14.15 -12.73
CA GLU A 78 -5.05 -14.32 -14.15
C GLU A 78 -4.03 -15.44 -14.39
N MET A 79 -3.23 -15.77 -13.37
CA MET A 79 -2.30 -16.92 -13.44
C MET A 79 -3.02 -18.25 -13.27
N LEU A 80 -4.21 -18.26 -12.69
CA LEU A 80 -5.00 -19.45 -12.41
C LEU A 80 -6.10 -19.67 -13.46
N HIS A 81 -6.59 -18.60 -14.08
CA HIS A 81 -7.70 -18.61 -15.04
C HIS A 81 -7.21 -18.25 -16.44
N THR A 82 -6.42 -19.15 -17.03
CA THR A 82 -5.77 -18.96 -18.34
C THR A 82 -6.76 -18.86 -19.51
N ASP A 83 -8.02 -19.23 -19.34
CA ASP A 83 -9.05 -19.17 -20.37
C ASP A 83 -9.48 -17.72 -20.68
N TYR A 84 -9.23 -16.77 -19.78
CA TYR A 84 -9.66 -15.37 -19.90
C TYR A 84 -8.53 -14.41 -20.24
N VAL A 85 -7.28 -14.89 -20.27
CA VAL A 85 -6.09 -14.06 -20.49
C VAL A 85 -5.16 -14.68 -21.50
N PRO A 86 -4.30 -13.90 -22.20
CA PRO A 86 -3.29 -14.46 -23.07
C PRO A 86 -2.37 -15.45 -22.35
N ALA A 87 -1.96 -16.52 -23.04
CA ALA A 87 -1.10 -17.57 -22.47
C ALA A 87 0.25 -17.07 -21.94
N ASN A 88 0.69 -15.89 -22.38
CA ASN A 88 1.93 -15.22 -21.94
C ASN A 88 1.65 -14.03 -21.01
N TRP A 89 0.50 -14.01 -20.32
CA TRP A 89 0.18 -12.93 -19.41
C TRP A 89 1.20 -12.83 -18.26
N VAL A 90 1.61 -11.62 -17.96
CA VAL A 90 2.50 -11.29 -16.84
C VAL A 90 1.95 -10.08 -16.08
N PRO A 91 2.08 -10.03 -14.75
CA PRO A 91 1.57 -8.91 -13.98
C PRO A 91 2.30 -7.62 -14.32
N LYS A 92 1.53 -6.56 -14.49
CA LYS A 92 1.99 -5.19 -14.73
C LYS A 92 1.95 -4.39 -13.42
N PHE A 93 2.53 -3.21 -13.43
CA PHE A 93 2.53 -2.35 -12.24
C PHE A 93 1.11 -2.07 -11.70
N VAL A 94 0.12 -1.93 -12.58
CA VAL A 94 -1.28 -1.70 -12.16
C VAL A 94 -1.84 -2.84 -11.31
N ASP A 95 -1.41 -4.08 -11.53
CA ASP A 95 -1.88 -5.23 -10.76
C ASP A 95 -1.33 -5.16 -9.32
N TYR A 96 -0.07 -4.75 -9.15
CA TYR A 96 0.52 -4.51 -7.83
C TYR A 96 -0.02 -3.26 -7.16
N LEU A 97 -0.39 -2.22 -7.94
CA LEU A 97 -1.05 -1.03 -7.40
C LEU A 97 -2.45 -1.37 -6.87
N SER A 98 -3.19 -2.21 -7.59
CA SER A 98 -4.48 -2.73 -7.13
C SER A 98 -4.33 -3.54 -5.85
N LEU A 99 -3.32 -4.43 -5.78
CA LEU A 99 -3.00 -5.18 -4.57
C LEU A 99 -2.73 -4.26 -3.38
N GLY A 100 -1.87 -3.23 -3.56
CA GLY A 100 -1.57 -2.23 -2.52
C GLY A 100 -2.82 -1.48 -2.09
N PHE A 101 -3.63 -1.02 -3.03
CA PHE A 101 -4.89 -0.32 -2.71
C PHE A 101 -5.84 -1.18 -1.86
N TRP A 102 -6.08 -2.44 -2.27
CA TRP A 102 -6.95 -3.35 -1.52
C TRP A 102 -6.37 -3.71 -0.15
N THR A 103 -5.04 -3.89 -0.06
CA THR A 103 -4.36 -4.14 1.21
C THR A 103 -4.49 -2.95 2.16
N ALA A 104 -4.32 -1.73 1.67
CA ALA A 104 -4.39 -0.50 2.45
C ALA A 104 -5.81 -0.16 2.93
N THR A 105 -6.83 -0.55 2.16
CA THR A 105 -8.25 -0.34 2.53
C THR A 105 -8.77 -1.38 3.52
N ALA A 106 -8.00 -2.44 3.79
CA ALA A 106 -8.40 -3.58 4.63
C ALA A 106 -9.67 -4.33 4.13
N PHE A 107 -10.11 -4.07 2.89
CA PHE A 107 -11.20 -4.82 2.27
C PHE A 107 -10.78 -6.19 1.73
N SER A 108 -9.54 -6.58 2.01
CA SER A 108 -8.92 -7.85 1.66
C SER A 108 -8.98 -8.17 0.15
N PRO A 109 -7.86 -8.22 -0.55
CA PRO A 109 -7.82 -8.82 -1.88
C PRO A 109 -8.10 -10.32 -1.69
N THR A 110 -9.32 -10.72 -1.94
CA THR A 110 -9.73 -12.12 -1.80
C THR A 110 -9.09 -12.99 -2.87
N ASP A 111 -8.58 -12.38 -3.93
CA ASP A 111 -8.21 -13.06 -5.16
C ASP A 111 -6.69 -13.17 -5.37
N ILE A 112 -5.89 -12.30 -4.72
CA ILE A 112 -4.42 -12.32 -4.84
C ILE A 112 -3.81 -12.96 -3.59
N SER A 113 -3.02 -14.02 -3.80
CA SER A 113 -2.41 -14.77 -2.71
C SER A 113 -0.92 -14.46 -2.58
N ALA A 114 -0.50 -13.95 -1.42
CA ALA A 114 0.91 -13.86 -1.08
C ALA A 114 1.44 -15.25 -0.66
N ILE A 115 2.41 -15.77 -1.39
CA ILE A 115 2.95 -17.12 -1.16
C ILE A 115 4.18 -17.07 -0.26
N LYS A 116 5.07 -16.10 -0.49
CA LYS A 116 6.33 -16.00 0.28
C LYS A 116 6.10 -15.32 1.63
N PRO A 117 6.75 -15.79 2.72
CA PRO A 117 6.60 -15.18 4.06
C PRO A 117 6.90 -13.69 4.09
N TRP A 118 7.94 -13.23 3.42
CA TRP A 118 8.29 -11.81 3.36
C TRP A 118 7.19 -10.97 2.68
N ALA A 119 6.51 -11.52 1.65
CA ALA A 119 5.42 -10.83 0.97
C ALA A 119 4.22 -10.64 1.90
N LYS A 120 3.91 -11.65 2.72
CA LYS A 120 2.86 -11.56 3.76
C LYS A 120 3.19 -10.49 4.79
N LEU A 121 4.44 -10.46 5.29
CA LEU A 121 4.89 -9.45 6.26
C LEU A 121 4.83 -8.04 5.68
N LEU A 122 5.18 -7.88 4.41
CA LEU A 122 5.12 -6.59 3.72
C LEU A 122 3.66 -6.10 3.61
N MET A 123 2.71 -6.98 3.24
CA MET A 123 1.28 -6.66 3.22
C MET A 123 0.75 -6.30 4.62
N VAL A 124 1.12 -7.05 5.65
CA VAL A 124 0.73 -6.75 7.04
C VAL A 124 1.25 -5.37 7.45
N SER A 125 2.49 -5.03 7.08
CA SER A 125 3.09 -3.73 7.39
C SER A 125 2.35 -2.58 6.69
N GLU A 126 2.00 -2.74 5.41
CA GLU A 126 1.18 -1.78 4.67
C GLU A 126 -0.19 -1.59 5.32
N ALA A 127 -0.89 -2.68 5.59
CA ALA A 127 -2.21 -2.66 6.19
C ALA A 127 -2.18 -1.96 7.57
N ALA A 128 -1.19 -2.26 8.41
CA ALA A 128 -1.05 -1.65 9.72
C ALA A 128 -0.84 -0.13 9.64
N VAL A 129 0.08 0.33 8.79
CA VAL A 129 0.33 1.77 8.61
C VAL A 129 -0.92 2.47 8.06
N SER A 130 -1.53 1.92 7.03
CA SER A 130 -2.72 2.49 6.38
C SER A 130 -3.91 2.56 7.32
N LEU A 131 -4.14 1.51 8.12
CA LEU A 131 -5.24 1.45 9.08
C LEU A 131 -5.06 2.51 10.18
N VAL A 132 -3.86 2.64 10.74
CA VAL A 132 -3.57 3.64 11.78
C VAL A 132 -3.81 5.06 11.25
N ILE A 133 -3.30 5.38 10.05
CA ILE A 133 -3.51 6.69 9.43
C ILE A 133 -5.00 6.94 9.22
N ALA A 134 -5.70 6.03 8.56
CA ALA A 134 -7.12 6.20 8.23
C ALA A 134 -7.98 6.35 9.50
N ALA A 135 -7.80 5.48 10.49
CA ALA A 135 -8.57 5.50 11.72
C ALA A 135 -8.37 6.81 12.52
N LEU A 136 -7.11 7.23 12.70
CA LEU A 136 -6.81 8.44 13.48
C LEU A 136 -7.25 9.72 12.75
N VAL A 137 -7.01 9.80 11.45
CA VAL A 137 -7.41 10.97 10.64
C VAL A 137 -8.93 11.14 10.64
N VAL A 138 -9.68 10.05 10.39
CA VAL A 138 -11.14 10.09 10.38
C VAL A 138 -11.70 10.41 11.75
N ALA A 139 -11.22 9.74 12.81
CA ALA A 139 -11.67 10.00 14.18
C ALA A 139 -11.42 11.46 14.59
N ARG A 140 -10.25 12.01 14.25
CA ARG A 140 -9.92 13.41 14.56
C ARG A 140 -10.73 14.40 13.71
N ALA A 141 -10.93 14.11 12.42
CA ALA A 141 -11.74 14.95 11.56
C ALA A 141 -13.19 15.06 12.04
N ILE A 142 -13.79 13.95 12.47
CA ILE A 142 -15.14 13.93 13.06
C ILE A 142 -15.17 14.78 14.32
N ASN A 143 -14.18 14.65 15.19
CA ASN A 143 -14.10 15.43 16.44
C ASN A 143 -13.96 16.95 16.20
N ILE A 144 -13.35 17.37 15.09
CA ILE A 144 -13.24 18.79 14.72
C ILE A 144 -14.55 19.33 14.15
N LEU A 145 -15.35 18.47 13.48
CA LEU A 145 -16.60 18.86 12.85
C LEU A 145 -17.82 18.80 13.80
N ALA A 146 -17.70 18.09 14.93
CA ALA A 146 -18.72 17.98 15.97
C ALA A 146 -18.69 19.16 16.92
#